data_20c000d3ade2963ad671d26ce1db8936
#
_entry.id   20c000d3ade2963ad671d26ce1db8936
#
_cell.length_a   1.000
_cell.length_b   1.000
_cell.length_c   1.000
_cell.angle_alpha   90.00
_cell.angle_beta   90.00
_cell.angle_gamma   90.00
#
_symmetry.space_group_name_H-M   'P 1'
#
loop_
_entity.id
_entity.type
_entity.pdbx_description
1 polymer ?
#
loop_
_entity_poly.entity_id
_entity_poly.type
_entity_poly.pdbx_seq_one_letter_code
_entity_poly.pdbx_strand_id
1 'polypeptide(L)'
;MLFTLLQTEMSYSFFEMAAKGGPLMIVLLILSIIAIYIFGKKWWAIRRAGKIDKDFMMDIRDYIHEGKLKSAITLCTKYDTPVARMVEAGLTRAGKPLSDIQTAVENVGNVEVASLEKGLPYLATISGGAPMIGFLGTVLGM
;
A
#
# COMPACT_ATOMS: atom_id res chain seq x y z
N MET A 1 -28.44 -30.57 -10.84
CA MET A 1 -28.63 -31.33 -9.60
C MET A 1 -27.33 -32.03 -9.15
N LEU A 2 -26.63 -32.75 -10.02
CA LEU A 2 -25.36 -33.40 -9.68
C LEU A 2 -24.23 -32.38 -9.31
N PHE A 3 -24.19 -31.23 -9.98
CA PHE A 3 -23.16 -30.19 -9.79
C PHE A 3 -23.31 -29.47 -8.42
N THR A 4 -24.52 -29.30 -7.94
CA THR A 4 -24.82 -28.72 -6.61
C THR A 4 -24.47 -29.65 -5.45
N LEU A 5 -24.62 -30.95 -5.65
CA LEU A 5 -24.25 -31.97 -4.65
C LEU A 5 -22.72 -32.07 -4.52
N LEU A 6 -21.98 -31.98 -5.63
CA LEU A 6 -20.51 -31.96 -5.59
C LEU A 6 -19.94 -30.70 -4.89
N GLN A 7 -20.63 -29.56 -4.99
CA GLN A 7 -20.20 -28.34 -4.29
C GLN A 7 -20.46 -28.40 -2.77
N THR A 8 -21.52 -29.05 -2.33
CA THR A 8 -21.81 -29.25 -0.90
C THR A 8 -20.85 -30.22 -0.26
N GLU A 9 -20.47 -31.30 -0.92
CA GLU A 9 -19.48 -32.26 -0.42
C GLU A 9 -18.07 -31.63 -0.27
N MET A 10 -17.67 -30.78 -1.22
CA MET A 10 -16.38 -30.08 -1.12
C MET A 10 -16.34 -29.05 0.02
N SER A 11 -17.44 -28.38 0.31
CA SER A 11 -17.53 -27.39 1.38
C SER A 11 -17.38 -28.01 2.78
N TYR A 12 -18.01 -29.15 3.03
CA TYR A 12 -17.89 -29.87 4.28
C TYR A 12 -16.50 -30.47 4.49
N SER A 13 -15.86 -30.95 3.43
CA SER A 13 -14.52 -31.53 3.48
C SER A 13 -13.45 -30.51 3.89
N PHE A 14 -13.53 -29.27 3.45
CA PHE A 14 -12.58 -28.20 3.83
C PHE A 14 -12.68 -27.85 5.32
N PHE A 15 -13.89 -27.76 5.87
CA PHE A 15 -14.11 -27.47 7.28
C PHE A 15 -13.67 -28.60 8.19
N GLU A 16 -13.96 -29.86 7.82
CA GLU A 16 -13.51 -31.04 8.55
C GLU A 16 -11.99 -31.22 8.49
N MET A 17 -11.37 -30.96 7.32
CA MET A 17 -9.91 -30.99 7.19
C MET A 17 -9.26 -29.88 8.00
N ALA A 18 -9.86 -28.67 8.04
CA ALA A 18 -9.39 -27.58 8.89
C ALA A 18 -9.50 -27.90 10.38
N ALA A 19 -10.58 -28.57 10.80
CA ALA A 19 -10.75 -29.01 12.19
C ALA A 19 -9.75 -30.11 12.61
N LYS A 20 -9.37 -30.98 11.69
CA LYS A 20 -8.33 -32.03 11.90
C LYS A 20 -6.90 -31.48 11.92
N GLY A 21 -6.65 -30.30 11.36
CA GLY A 21 -5.35 -29.62 11.34
C GLY A 21 -4.89 -29.07 12.69
N GLY A 22 -5.68 -29.20 13.74
CA GLY A 22 -5.32 -28.84 15.12
C GLY A 22 -5.10 -27.34 15.34
N PRO A 23 -4.46 -26.94 16.48
CA PRO A 23 -4.29 -25.52 16.85
C PRO A 23 -3.43 -24.72 15.88
N LEU A 24 -2.57 -25.36 15.08
CA LEU A 24 -1.75 -24.73 14.05
C LEU A 24 -2.58 -24.12 12.91
N MET A 25 -3.71 -24.74 12.56
CA MET A 25 -4.63 -24.19 11.55
C MET A 25 -5.23 -22.85 11.99
N ILE A 26 -5.51 -22.69 13.28
CA ILE A 26 -6.04 -21.43 13.84
C ILE A 26 -4.99 -20.34 13.71
N VAL A 27 -3.71 -20.63 14.01
CA VAL A 27 -2.61 -19.66 13.88
C VAL A 27 -2.45 -19.21 12.42
N LEU A 28 -2.48 -20.14 11.47
CA LEU A 28 -2.40 -19.83 10.03
C LEU A 28 -3.59 -19.01 9.55
N LEU A 29 -4.78 -19.28 10.05
CA LEU A 29 -6.00 -18.53 9.71
C LEU A 29 -5.92 -17.10 10.22
N ILE A 30 -5.45 -16.88 11.44
CA ILE A 30 -5.22 -15.54 12.00
C ILE A 30 -4.18 -14.78 11.18
N LEU A 31 -3.06 -15.40 10.85
CA LEU A 31 -2.02 -14.81 9.99
C LEU A 31 -2.56 -14.44 8.62
N SER A 32 -3.41 -15.28 8.03
CA SER A 32 -4.07 -15.02 6.74
C SER A 32 -4.97 -13.78 6.80
N ILE A 33 -5.79 -13.66 7.84
CA ILE A 33 -6.68 -12.50 8.03
C ILE A 33 -5.86 -11.21 8.18
N ILE A 34 -4.79 -11.25 8.97
CA ILE A 34 -3.89 -10.10 9.17
C ILE A 34 -3.24 -9.70 7.84
N ALA A 35 -2.76 -10.66 7.06
CA ALA A 35 -2.14 -10.42 5.77
C ALA A 35 -3.11 -9.76 4.78
N ILE A 36 -4.35 -10.27 4.69
CA ILE A 36 -5.40 -9.70 3.81
C ILE A 36 -5.74 -8.28 4.26
N TYR A 37 -5.84 -8.00 5.56
CA TYR A 37 -6.14 -6.68 6.09
C TYR A 37 -5.03 -5.67 5.75
N ILE A 38 -3.75 -6.03 5.95
CA ILE A 38 -2.60 -5.18 5.61
C ILE A 38 -2.55 -4.93 4.11
N PHE A 39 -2.74 -5.97 3.31
CA PHE A 39 -2.76 -5.87 1.85
C PHE A 39 -3.86 -4.92 1.37
N GLY A 40 -5.09 -5.08 1.86
CA GLY A 40 -6.23 -4.23 1.49
C GLY A 40 -5.99 -2.74 1.80
N LYS A 41 -5.49 -2.44 3.01
CA LYS A 41 -5.14 -1.06 3.38
C LYS A 41 -4.06 -0.46 2.47
N LYS A 42 -3.03 -1.23 2.15
CA LYS A 42 -1.93 -0.79 1.28
C LYS A 42 -2.37 -0.62 -0.17
N TRP A 43 -3.16 -1.55 -0.67
CA TRP A 43 -3.74 -1.44 -2.01
C TRP A 43 -4.53 -0.14 -2.18
N TRP A 44 -5.35 0.19 -1.20
CA TRP A 44 -6.16 1.40 -1.25
C TRP A 44 -5.32 2.68 -1.13
N ALA A 45 -4.31 2.69 -0.25
CA ALA A 45 -3.38 3.79 -0.09
C ALA A 45 -2.58 4.07 -1.37
N ILE A 46 -2.04 3.03 -2.02
CA ILE A 46 -1.28 3.15 -3.27
C ILE A 46 -2.20 3.65 -4.40
N ARG A 47 -3.41 3.12 -4.48
CA ARG A 47 -4.37 3.52 -5.51
C ARG A 47 -4.81 4.98 -5.35
N ARG A 48 -4.89 5.47 -4.11
CA ARG A 48 -5.18 6.88 -3.81
C ARG A 48 -3.98 7.78 -4.11
N ALA A 49 -2.77 7.34 -3.79
CA ALA A 49 -1.53 8.08 -4.05
C ALA A 49 -1.25 8.24 -5.56
N GLY A 50 -1.63 7.25 -6.38
CA GLY A 50 -1.43 7.27 -7.83
C GLY A 50 -2.49 8.06 -8.61
N LYS A 51 -3.55 8.56 -7.98
CA LYS A 51 -4.51 9.45 -8.64
C LYS A 51 -3.93 10.86 -8.73
N ILE A 52 -3.24 11.13 -9.83
CA ILE A 52 -2.87 12.49 -10.21
C ILE A 52 -4.07 13.10 -10.91
N ASP A 53 -4.66 14.13 -10.29
CA ASP A 53 -5.72 14.91 -10.92
C ASP A 53 -5.09 15.74 -12.03
N LYS A 54 -5.56 15.54 -13.29
CA LYS A 54 -5.02 16.30 -14.44
C LYS A 54 -5.30 17.79 -14.29
N ASP A 55 -6.41 18.12 -13.66
CA ASP A 55 -6.82 19.49 -13.40
C ASP A 55 -5.87 20.15 -12.40
N PHE A 56 -5.42 19.42 -11.37
CA PHE A 56 -4.40 19.90 -10.41
C PHE A 56 -3.11 20.35 -11.10
N MET A 57 -2.60 19.54 -12.03
CA MET A 57 -1.35 19.88 -12.74
C MET A 57 -1.52 21.06 -13.69
N MET A 58 -2.70 21.22 -14.30
CA MET A 58 -3.02 22.39 -15.13
C MET A 58 -3.11 23.65 -14.28
N ASP A 59 -3.82 23.63 -13.17
CA ASP A 59 -3.95 24.75 -12.24
C ASP A 59 -2.58 25.21 -11.71
N ILE A 60 -1.71 24.28 -11.31
CA ILE A 60 -0.34 24.59 -10.87
C ILE A 60 0.44 25.29 -11.97
N ARG A 61 0.35 24.79 -13.20
CA ARG A 61 1.05 25.38 -14.34
C ARG A 61 0.57 26.81 -14.58
N ASP A 62 -0.73 27.04 -14.54
CA ASP A 62 -1.32 28.35 -14.77
C ASP A 62 -0.90 29.34 -13.68
N TYR A 63 -0.93 28.95 -12.41
CA TYR A 63 -0.43 29.79 -11.32
C TYR A 63 1.06 30.13 -11.42
N ILE A 64 1.89 29.19 -11.93
CA ILE A 64 3.31 29.46 -12.17
C ILE A 64 3.49 30.47 -13.31
N HIS A 65 2.73 30.33 -14.41
CA HIS A 65 2.78 31.28 -15.52
C HIS A 65 2.29 32.69 -15.13
N GLU A 66 1.34 32.77 -14.23
CA GLU A 66 0.86 34.04 -13.68
C GLU A 66 1.79 34.65 -12.60
N GLY A 67 2.85 33.95 -12.23
CA GLY A 67 3.77 34.39 -11.16
C GLY A 67 3.20 34.29 -9.73
N LYS A 68 2.03 33.63 -9.56
CA LYS A 68 1.34 33.49 -8.27
C LYS A 68 1.82 32.26 -7.48
N LEU A 69 3.10 32.21 -7.16
CA LEU A 69 3.72 31.05 -6.46
C LEU A 69 3.04 30.73 -5.12
N LYS A 70 2.61 31.74 -4.36
CA LYS A 70 1.90 31.52 -3.09
C LYS A 70 0.57 30.79 -3.27
N SER A 71 -0.18 31.12 -4.32
CA SER A 71 -1.44 30.43 -4.63
C SER A 71 -1.22 28.99 -5.05
N ALA A 72 -0.16 28.71 -5.83
CA ALA A 72 0.25 27.38 -6.22
C ALA A 72 0.61 26.52 -4.99
N ILE A 73 1.39 27.07 -4.03
CA ILE A 73 1.74 26.38 -2.78
C ILE A 73 0.49 26.06 -1.96
N THR A 74 -0.43 27.02 -1.80
CA THR A 74 -1.68 26.83 -1.07
C THR A 74 -2.55 25.73 -1.71
N LEU A 75 -2.55 25.66 -3.03
CA LEU A 75 -3.25 24.60 -3.76
C LEU A 75 -2.63 23.23 -3.46
N CYS A 76 -1.31 23.10 -3.46
CA CYS A 76 -0.61 21.87 -3.12
C CYS A 76 -0.97 21.38 -1.71
N THR A 77 -0.98 22.28 -0.73
CA THR A 77 -1.36 21.96 0.66
C THR A 77 -2.82 21.47 0.77
N LYS A 78 -3.71 22.00 -0.06
CA LYS A 78 -5.13 21.60 -0.08
C LYS A 78 -5.34 20.17 -0.60
N TYR A 79 -4.56 19.75 -1.58
CA TYR A 79 -4.71 18.43 -2.21
C TYR A 79 -4.09 17.30 -1.39
N ASP A 80 -3.12 17.57 -0.51
CA ASP A 80 -2.45 16.65 0.43
C ASP A 80 -2.15 15.24 -0.17
N THR A 81 -1.71 15.23 -1.43
CA THR A 81 -1.25 14.00 -2.10
C THR A 81 0.28 13.94 -2.09
N PRO A 82 0.90 12.75 -2.17
CA PRO A 82 2.34 12.63 -2.29
C PRO A 82 2.94 13.50 -3.41
N VAL A 83 2.28 13.54 -4.56
CA VAL A 83 2.70 14.36 -5.70
C VAL A 83 2.58 15.84 -5.39
N ALA A 84 1.50 16.27 -4.72
CA ALA A 84 1.33 17.67 -4.35
C ALA A 84 2.44 18.14 -3.38
N ARG A 85 2.84 17.29 -2.40
CA ARG A 85 3.94 17.59 -1.49
C ARG A 85 5.31 17.68 -2.20
N MET A 86 5.54 16.83 -3.21
CA MET A 86 6.74 16.93 -4.05
C MET A 86 6.78 18.24 -4.86
N VAL A 87 5.66 18.61 -5.47
CA VAL A 87 5.52 19.87 -6.21
C VAL A 87 5.69 21.07 -5.28
N GLU A 88 5.09 21.06 -4.09
CA GLU A 88 5.25 22.08 -3.07
C GLU A 88 6.72 22.29 -2.67
N ALA A 89 7.46 21.19 -2.46
CA ALA A 89 8.89 21.25 -2.15
C ALA A 89 9.70 21.91 -3.27
N GLY A 90 9.36 21.64 -4.53
CA GLY A 90 9.96 22.29 -5.69
C GLY A 90 9.61 23.78 -5.77
N LEU A 91 8.33 24.13 -5.61
CA LEU A 91 7.86 25.53 -5.67
C LEU A 91 8.44 26.40 -4.55
N THR A 92 8.62 25.85 -3.34
CA THR A 92 9.23 26.56 -2.21
C THR A 92 10.68 26.95 -2.48
N ARG A 93 11.33 26.26 -3.41
CA ARG A 93 12.70 26.53 -3.86
C ARG A 93 12.77 27.23 -5.22
N ALA A 94 11.65 27.72 -5.71
CA ALA A 94 11.61 28.50 -6.95
C ALA A 94 12.56 29.72 -6.88
N GLY A 95 13.37 29.89 -7.92
CA GLY A 95 14.41 30.92 -7.95
C GLY A 95 15.80 30.49 -7.48
N LYS A 96 15.96 29.26 -6.99
CA LYS A 96 17.28 28.66 -6.69
C LYS A 96 17.80 27.86 -7.89
N PRO A 97 19.10 27.46 -7.88
CA PRO A 97 19.65 26.57 -8.90
C PRO A 97 18.79 25.31 -9.07
N LEU A 98 18.72 24.80 -10.29
CA LEU A 98 17.89 23.64 -10.62
C LEU A 98 18.27 22.38 -9.79
N SER A 99 19.56 22.23 -9.48
CA SER A 99 20.06 21.16 -8.62
C SER A 99 19.43 21.16 -7.23
N ASP A 100 19.22 22.36 -6.65
CA ASP A 100 18.63 22.49 -5.32
C ASP A 100 17.14 22.15 -5.34
N ILE A 101 16.45 22.52 -6.41
CA ILE A 101 15.04 22.18 -6.62
C ILE A 101 14.88 20.67 -6.77
N GLN A 102 15.72 20.06 -7.61
CA GLN A 102 15.71 18.62 -7.85
C GLN A 102 15.98 17.83 -6.56
N THR A 103 17.01 18.21 -5.81
CA THR A 103 17.33 17.57 -4.53
C THR A 103 16.17 17.69 -3.52
N ALA A 104 15.48 18.83 -3.49
CA ALA A 104 14.35 19.01 -2.60
C ALA A 104 13.18 18.11 -2.97
N VAL A 105 12.87 17.99 -4.26
CA VAL A 105 11.80 17.10 -4.77
C VAL A 105 12.16 15.65 -4.52
N GLU A 106 13.39 15.22 -4.78
CA GLU A 106 13.88 13.86 -4.52
C GLU A 106 13.80 13.50 -3.03
N ASN A 107 14.21 14.40 -2.15
CA ASN A 107 14.14 14.14 -0.70
C ASN A 107 12.71 13.92 -0.23
N VAL A 108 11.77 14.75 -0.66
CA VAL A 108 10.35 14.57 -0.33
C VAL A 108 9.81 13.28 -0.97
N GLY A 109 10.18 13.01 -2.22
CA GLY A 109 9.80 11.77 -2.91
C GLY A 109 10.25 10.52 -2.15
N ASN A 110 11.50 10.50 -1.69
CA ASN A 110 12.04 9.38 -0.91
C ASN A 110 11.29 9.20 0.43
N VAL A 111 10.92 10.29 1.10
CA VAL A 111 10.12 10.22 2.34
C VAL A 111 8.71 9.67 2.05
N GLU A 112 8.08 10.10 0.96
CA GLU A 112 6.76 9.59 0.56
C GLU A 112 6.80 8.10 0.20
N VAL A 113 7.83 7.66 -0.56
CA VAL A 113 8.03 6.24 -0.88
C VAL A 113 8.25 5.43 0.40
N ALA A 114 9.13 5.88 1.30
CA ALA A 114 9.37 5.23 2.57
C ALA A 114 8.09 5.12 3.43
N SER A 115 7.23 6.16 3.38
CA SER A 115 5.93 6.14 4.04
C SER A 115 4.98 5.10 3.43
N LEU A 116 4.98 4.95 2.12
CA LEU A 116 4.19 3.94 1.42
C LEU A 116 4.73 2.52 1.67
N GLU A 117 6.04 2.37 1.81
CA GLU A 117 6.69 1.08 2.12
C GLU A 117 6.51 0.67 3.59
N LYS A 118 6.20 1.60 4.46
CA LYS A 118 5.99 1.36 5.89
C LYS A 118 4.90 0.30 6.09
N GLY A 119 5.30 -0.87 6.59
CA GLY A 119 4.42 -2.03 6.79
C GLY A 119 4.58 -3.17 5.77
N LEU A 120 5.26 -2.98 4.64
CA LEU A 120 5.64 -4.08 3.75
C LEU A 120 6.57 -5.10 4.42
N PRO A 121 7.52 -4.72 5.29
CA PRO A 121 8.35 -5.68 6.03
C PRO A 121 7.54 -6.70 6.84
N TYR A 122 6.37 -6.34 7.38
CA TYR A 122 5.50 -7.29 8.08
C TYR A 122 4.94 -8.36 7.14
N LEU A 123 4.58 -7.99 5.91
CA LEU A 123 4.16 -8.96 4.89
C LEU A 123 5.29 -9.90 4.50
N ALA A 124 6.51 -9.38 4.36
CA ALA A 124 7.70 -10.18 4.08
C ALA A 124 7.97 -11.19 5.20
N THR A 125 7.84 -10.77 6.46
CA THR A 125 8.01 -11.65 7.63
C THR A 125 6.94 -12.75 7.65
N ILE A 126 5.68 -12.42 7.37
CA ILE A 126 4.59 -13.40 7.30
C ILE A 126 4.84 -14.38 6.16
N SER A 127 5.25 -13.89 4.99
CA SER A 127 5.54 -14.71 3.82
C SER A 127 6.69 -15.68 4.05
N GLY A 128 7.73 -15.28 4.80
CA GLY A 128 8.86 -16.15 5.17
C GLY A 128 8.53 -17.12 6.29
N GLY A 129 7.72 -16.71 7.26
CA GLY A 129 7.35 -17.53 8.42
C GLY A 129 6.24 -18.55 8.15
N ALA A 130 5.29 -18.25 7.29
CA ALA A 130 4.14 -19.12 7.03
C ALA A 130 4.53 -20.52 6.51
N PRO A 131 5.47 -20.69 5.56
CA PRO A 131 5.93 -22.02 5.14
C PRO A 131 6.61 -22.81 6.25
N MET A 132 7.35 -22.14 7.14
CA MET A 132 8.00 -22.81 8.28
C MET A 132 6.96 -23.34 9.28
N ILE A 133 5.92 -22.57 9.57
CA ILE A 133 4.81 -22.99 10.42
C ILE A 133 4.04 -24.13 9.76
N GLY A 134 3.83 -24.07 8.43
CA GLY A 134 3.20 -25.16 7.68
C GLY A 134 3.99 -26.46 7.73
N PHE A 135 5.30 -26.39 7.57
CA PHE A 135 6.19 -27.56 7.69
C PHE A 135 6.17 -28.15 9.11
N LEU A 136 6.20 -27.30 10.13
CA LEU A 136 6.08 -27.73 11.53
C LEU A 136 4.74 -28.41 11.79
N GLY A 137 3.66 -27.95 11.14
CA GLY A 137 2.35 -28.58 11.17
C GLY A 137 2.32 -30.00 10.60
N THR A 138 3.06 -30.25 9.53
CA THR A 138 3.17 -31.60 8.95
C THR A 138 3.95 -32.56 9.85
N VAL A 139 5.02 -32.07 10.49
CA VAL A 139 5.84 -32.86 11.41
C VAL A 139 5.10 -33.24 12.69
N LEU A 140 4.30 -32.30 13.24
CA LEU A 140 3.50 -32.54 14.45
C LEU A 140 2.20 -33.32 14.17
N GLY A 141 1.74 -33.34 12.92
CA GLY A 141 0.53 -34.06 12.52
C GLY A 141 0.76 -35.52 12.10
N MET A 142 2.01 -35.94 12.00
CA MET A 142 2.39 -37.35 11.79
C MET A 142 2.52 -38.10 13.11
#